data_dc1f1a9cf209005a12b902a6593bf6a6
#
_entry.id   dc1f1a9cf209005a12b902a6593bf6a6
#
_cell.length_a   1.000
_cell.length_b   1.000
_cell.length_c   1.000
_cell.angle_alpha   90.00
_cell.angle_beta   90.00
_cell.angle_gamma   90.00
#
_symmetry.space_group_name_H-M   'P 1'
#
loop_
_entity.id
_entity.type
_entity.pdbx_description
1 polymer ?
#
loop_
_entity_poly.entity_id
_entity_poly.type
_entity_poly.pdbx_seq_one_letter_code
_entity_poly.pdbx_strand_id
1 'polypeptide(L)'
;MKVKTLLMALAISTPLSTLAQHTHGPQTPYAGMQNRAIKSLSDNDIKELRRGGGWGLALAAELNGMPGPAHLLELKDQIPLNQDQVAKTQALLDDMRKAAIPTGERLIAAETALENAFAKGSVDEASLRRLLAEAESAKTELRFIHLSQHFKTVQYLKPEQIKRYSVLRGYAEDPCKNIPAGHNPEMYRRHMGCS
;
A
#
# COMPACT_ATOMS: atom_id res chain seq x y z
N MET A 1 -66.12 40.32 50.35
CA MET A 1 -64.99 39.42 50.20
C MET A 1 -64.78 39.09 48.72
N LYS A 2 -63.70 39.57 48.11
CA LYS A 2 -63.38 39.40 46.69
C LYS A 2 -62.29 38.36 46.57
N VAL A 3 -62.65 37.20 46.03
CA VAL A 3 -61.68 36.09 45.75
C VAL A 3 -61.01 36.41 44.42
N LYS A 4 -59.67 36.58 44.44
CA LYS A 4 -58.85 36.73 43.23
C LYS A 4 -58.35 35.36 42.79
N THR A 5 -58.84 34.88 41.66
CA THR A 5 -58.37 33.65 41.02
C THR A 5 -57.09 33.95 40.26
N LEU A 6 -55.97 33.29 40.64
CA LEU A 6 -54.67 33.39 39.99
C LEU A 6 -54.59 32.28 38.93
N LEU A 7 -54.57 32.63 37.66
CA LEU A 7 -54.33 31.73 36.55
C LEU A 7 -52.82 31.57 36.33
N MET A 8 -52.33 30.40 36.61
CA MET A 8 -50.93 29.99 36.39
C MET A 8 -50.78 29.40 34.98
N ALA A 9 -50.14 30.15 34.06
CA ALA A 9 -49.87 29.67 32.73
C ALA A 9 -48.65 28.76 32.73
N LEU A 10 -48.88 27.48 32.42
CA LEU A 10 -47.80 26.47 32.29
C LEU A 10 -47.25 26.52 30.88
N ALA A 11 -46.03 27.07 30.74
CA ALA A 11 -45.32 27.07 29.46
C ALA A 11 -44.68 25.68 29.20
N ILE A 12 -45.24 24.94 28.27
CA ILE A 12 -44.66 23.66 27.79
C ILE A 12 -43.61 23.98 26.74
N SER A 13 -42.34 23.92 27.13
CA SER A 13 -41.21 23.95 26.21
C SER A 13 -40.97 22.58 25.60
N THR A 14 -41.38 22.36 24.35
CA THR A 14 -41.05 21.18 23.57
C THR A 14 -39.58 21.30 23.05
N PRO A 15 -38.71 20.31 23.33
CA PRO A 15 -37.41 20.30 22.72
C PRO A 15 -37.55 19.96 21.22
N LEU A 16 -37.06 20.85 20.35
CA LEU A 16 -36.92 20.60 18.93
C LEU A 16 -35.75 19.61 18.76
N SER A 17 -36.07 18.31 18.65
CA SER A 17 -35.07 17.31 18.23
C SER A 17 -34.75 17.54 16.77
N THR A 18 -33.63 18.17 16.49
CA THR A 18 -33.02 18.19 15.15
C THR A 18 -32.56 16.80 14.80
N LEU A 19 -33.40 16.07 14.07
CA LEU A 19 -32.99 14.84 13.37
C LEU A 19 -31.96 15.26 12.31
N ALA A 20 -30.68 15.09 12.62
CA ALA A 20 -29.63 15.07 11.62
C ALA A 20 -29.90 13.86 10.71
N GLN A 21 -30.56 14.09 9.59
CA GLN A 21 -30.70 13.12 8.52
C GLN A 21 -29.31 12.90 7.90
N HIS A 22 -28.57 11.90 8.41
CA HIS A 22 -27.48 11.32 7.66
C HIS A 22 -28.10 10.54 6.49
N THR A 23 -28.28 11.20 5.35
CA THR A 23 -28.60 10.55 4.08
C THR A 23 -27.39 9.80 3.58
N HIS A 24 -27.05 8.69 4.23
CA HIS A 24 -26.24 7.66 3.62
C HIS A 24 -27.18 6.82 2.72
N GLY A 25 -27.45 7.31 1.52
CA GLY A 25 -27.87 6.43 0.44
C GLY A 25 -26.80 5.35 0.26
N PRO A 26 -27.15 4.13 -0.21
CA PRO A 26 -26.17 3.09 -0.45
C PRO A 26 -25.14 3.60 -1.48
N GLN A 27 -24.03 4.15 -0.99
CA GLN A 27 -22.91 4.51 -1.86
C GLN A 27 -22.32 3.22 -2.37
N THR A 28 -22.43 3.00 -3.67
CA THR A 28 -21.74 1.88 -4.30
C THR A 28 -20.23 2.05 -4.13
N PRO A 29 -19.45 0.96 -3.98
CA PRO A 29 -18.01 1.03 -3.78
C PRO A 29 -17.25 1.75 -4.92
N TYR A 30 -17.91 1.95 -6.06
CA TYR A 30 -17.34 2.63 -7.24
C TYR A 30 -17.76 4.10 -7.37
N ALA A 31 -18.57 4.64 -6.44
CA ALA A 31 -18.99 6.04 -6.49
C ALA A 31 -17.79 6.99 -6.49
N GLY A 32 -17.73 7.90 -7.46
CA GLY A 32 -16.60 8.81 -7.68
C GLY A 32 -15.54 8.31 -8.67
N MET A 33 -15.43 6.99 -8.91
CA MET A 33 -14.47 6.44 -9.85
C MET A 33 -14.82 6.73 -11.32
N GLN A 34 -16.11 7.01 -11.63
CA GLN A 34 -16.54 7.41 -12.94
C GLN A 34 -15.90 8.70 -13.47
N ASN A 35 -15.31 9.51 -12.57
CA ASN A 35 -14.64 10.76 -12.94
C ASN A 35 -13.15 10.58 -13.25
N ARG A 36 -12.57 9.39 -13.04
CA ARG A 36 -11.18 9.09 -13.38
C ARG A 36 -11.01 9.05 -14.90
N ALA A 37 -9.84 9.45 -15.39
CA ALA A 37 -9.48 9.31 -16.80
C ALA A 37 -9.41 7.84 -17.23
N ILE A 38 -8.86 6.99 -16.36
CA ILE A 38 -8.84 5.53 -16.48
C ILE A 38 -9.55 5.01 -15.23
N LYS A 39 -10.72 4.35 -15.37
CA LYS A 39 -11.56 3.99 -14.22
C LYS A 39 -10.87 3.02 -13.27
N SER A 40 -10.05 2.11 -13.81
CA SER A 40 -9.29 1.11 -13.07
C SER A 40 -8.05 1.66 -12.34
N LEU A 41 -7.53 2.83 -12.72
CA LEU A 41 -6.34 3.45 -12.15
C LEU A 41 -6.64 4.81 -11.54
N SER A 42 -6.27 5.02 -10.29
CA SER A 42 -6.28 6.34 -9.67
C SER A 42 -5.08 7.18 -10.15
N ASP A 43 -5.14 8.50 -9.94
CA ASP A 43 -4.00 9.38 -10.23
C ASP A 43 -2.75 8.99 -9.44
N ASN A 44 -2.93 8.42 -8.24
CA ASN A 44 -1.81 7.91 -7.44
C ASN A 44 -1.23 6.63 -8.04
N ASP A 45 -2.06 5.71 -8.54
CA ASP A 45 -1.59 4.50 -9.23
C ASP A 45 -0.76 4.87 -10.46
N ILE A 46 -1.24 5.83 -11.25
CA ILE A 46 -0.52 6.33 -12.44
C ILE A 46 0.84 6.94 -12.04
N LYS A 47 0.89 7.73 -10.97
CA LYS A 47 2.17 8.29 -10.45
C LYS A 47 3.12 7.19 -10.01
N GLU A 48 2.62 6.19 -9.28
CA GLU A 48 3.43 5.05 -8.83
C GLU A 48 4.02 4.29 -10.03
N LEU A 49 3.20 3.95 -11.01
CA LEU A 49 3.63 3.25 -12.22
C LEU A 49 4.71 4.05 -12.98
N ARG A 50 4.52 5.35 -13.16
CA ARG A 50 5.46 6.23 -13.87
C ARG A 50 6.80 6.41 -13.19
N ARG A 51 6.85 6.34 -11.87
CA ARG A 51 8.12 6.41 -11.14
C ARG A 51 8.80 5.05 -10.92
N GLY A 52 8.22 3.96 -11.42
CA GLY A 52 8.68 2.60 -11.16
C GLY A 52 8.50 2.19 -9.71
N GLY A 53 7.45 2.69 -9.03
CA GLY A 53 7.12 2.37 -7.65
C GLY A 53 6.56 0.97 -7.47
N GLY A 54 6.57 0.48 -6.22
CA GLY A 54 6.22 -0.91 -5.92
C GLY A 54 4.75 -1.28 -6.11
N TRP A 55 3.83 -0.32 -5.99
CA TRP A 55 2.38 -0.46 -6.22
C TRP A 55 1.75 -1.74 -5.62
N GLY A 56 2.31 -2.22 -4.51
CA GLY A 56 1.88 -3.46 -3.85
C GLY A 56 2.24 -4.76 -4.59
N LEU A 57 2.94 -4.70 -5.71
CA LEU A 57 3.23 -5.86 -6.57
C LEU A 57 4.12 -6.91 -5.90
N ALA A 58 4.96 -6.49 -4.96
CA ALA A 58 5.91 -7.36 -4.27
C ALA A 58 5.50 -7.75 -2.83
N LEU A 59 4.25 -7.52 -2.41
CA LEU A 59 3.78 -7.84 -1.06
C LEU A 59 4.05 -9.31 -0.67
N ALA A 60 3.94 -10.24 -1.61
CA ALA A 60 4.22 -11.65 -1.36
C ALA A 60 5.67 -11.93 -0.94
N ALA A 61 6.64 -11.13 -1.41
CA ALA A 61 8.02 -11.22 -0.98
C ALA A 61 8.26 -10.41 0.31
N GLU A 62 7.83 -9.16 0.32
CA GLU A 62 8.02 -8.21 1.41
C GLU A 62 7.52 -8.77 2.76
N LEU A 63 6.27 -9.25 2.80
CA LEU A 63 5.64 -9.76 4.02
C LEU A 63 6.12 -11.16 4.43
N ASN A 64 6.87 -11.86 3.56
CA ASN A 64 7.50 -13.14 3.87
C ASN A 64 9.01 -13.02 4.11
N GLY A 65 9.47 -11.85 4.56
CA GLY A 65 10.83 -11.65 5.02
C GLY A 65 11.88 -11.52 3.91
N MET A 66 11.45 -11.11 2.72
CA MET A 66 12.36 -10.83 1.60
C MET A 66 12.44 -9.32 1.37
N PRO A 67 13.47 -8.62 1.90
CA PRO A 67 13.64 -7.18 1.72
C PRO A 67 13.72 -6.76 0.26
N GLY A 68 13.01 -5.68 -0.10
CA GLY A 68 13.17 -5.04 -1.39
C GLY A 68 14.25 -3.97 -1.39
N PRO A 69 14.89 -3.69 -2.54
CA PRO A 69 16.04 -2.78 -2.59
C PRO A 69 15.71 -1.34 -2.16
N ALA A 70 14.54 -0.82 -2.49
CA ALA A 70 14.16 0.54 -2.12
C ALA A 70 14.09 0.73 -0.60
N HIS A 71 13.30 -0.10 0.09
CA HIS A 71 13.13 -0.01 1.54
C HIS A 71 14.41 -0.41 2.31
N LEU A 72 15.23 -1.29 1.74
CA LEU A 72 16.51 -1.64 2.34
C LEU A 72 17.46 -0.44 2.35
N LEU A 73 17.51 0.35 1.27
CA LEU A 73 18.29 1.59 1.21
C LEU A 73 17.75 2.69 2.13
N GLU A 74 16.44 2.81 2.28
CA GLU A 74 15.81 3.73 3.24
C GLU A 74 16.24 3.44 4.69
N LEU A 75 16.51 2.18 5.00
CA LEU A 75 16.89 1.70 6.34
C LEU A 75 18.41 1.43 6.49
N LYS A 76 19.23 1.78 5.49
CA LYS A 76 20.66 1.46 5.47
C LYS A 76 21.46 1.91 6.71
N ASP A 77 21.06 3.03 7.32
CA ASP A 77 21.72 3.57 8.52
C ASP A 77 21.30 2.86 9.82
N GLN A 78 20.23 2.07 9.76
CA GLN A 78 19.69 1.31 10.88
C GLN A 78 19.95 -0.21 10.76
N ILE A 79 20.37 -0.65 9.59
CA ILE A 79 20.77 -2.02 9.28
C ILE A 79 22.28 -2.01 8.98
N PRO A 80 23.10 -2.85 9.64
CA PRO A 80 24.56 -2.83 9.45
C PRO A 80 24.96 -3.42 8.08
N LEU A 81 24.66 -2.69 7.01
CA LEU A 81 25.07 -3.02 5.64
C LEU A 81 26.51 -2.57 5.43
N ASN A 82 27.32 -3.40 4.77
CA ASN A 82 28.63 -2.96 4.30
C ASN A 82 28.51 -2.18 2.97
N GLN A 83 29.59 -1.52 2.54
CA GLN A 83 29.59 -0.69 1.33
C GLN A 83 29.24 -1.48 0.06
N ASP A 84 29.71 -2.72 -0.06
CA ASP A 84 29.43 -3.59 -1.19
C ASP A 84 27.92 -3.94 -1.25
N GLN A 85 27.31 -4.25 -0.09
CA GLN A 85 25.87 -4.49 0.00
C GLN A 85 25.05 -3.25 -0.39
N VAL A 86 25.46 -2.06 0.06
CA VAL A 86 24.78 -0.80 -0.32
C VAL A 86 24.89 -0.58 -1.83
N ALA A 87 26.08 -0.75 -2.41
CA ALA A 87 26.30 -0.58 -3.85
C ALA A 87 25.47 -1.58 -4.69
N LYS A 88 25.44 -2.85 -4.29
CA LYS A 88 24.61 -3.89 -4.93
C LYS A 88 23.11 -3.55 -4.82
N THR A 89 22.66 -3.09 -3.66
CA THR A 89 21.26 -2.71 -3.46
C THR A 89 20.87 -1.53 -4.36
N GLN A 90 21.77 -0.54 -4.48
CA GLN A 90 21.54 0.60 -5.38
C GLN A 90 21.44 0.15 -6.84
N ALA A 91 22.36 -0.70 -7.29
CA ALA A 91 22.32 -1.23 -8.66
C ALA A 91 21.00 -2.01 -8.94
N LEU A 92 20.55 -2.83 -8.00
CA LEU A 92 19.27 -3.53 -8.13
C LEU A 92 18.07 -2.58 -8.19
N LEU A 93 18.08 -1.49 -7.42
CA LEU A 93 17.02 -0.47 -7.46
C LEU A 93 17.00 0.25 -8.82
N ASP A 94 18.17 0.59 -9.35
CA ASP A 94 18.31 1.29 -10.63
C ASP A 94 17.85 0.39 -11.80
N ASP A 95 18.27 -0.87 -11.81
CA ASP A 95 17.84 -1.88 -12.78
C ASP A 95 16.31 -2.11 -12.71
N MET A 96 15.76 -2.20 -11.50
CA MET A 96 14.32 -2.32 -11.29
C MET A 96 13.58 -1.15 -11.92
N ARG A 97 13.97 0.09 -11.61
CA ARG A 97 13.31 1.29 -12.14
C ARG A 97 13.43 1.38 -13.66
N LYS A 98 14.61 1.08 -14.20
CA LYS A 98 14.86 1.06 -15.64
C LYS A 98 13.91 0.12 -16.40
N ALA A 99 13.55 -1.01 -15.80
CA ALA A 99 12.60 -1.96 -16.37
C ALA A 99 11.14 -1.63 -16.03
N ALA A 100 10.86 -1.19 -14.79
CA ALA A 100 9.50 -0.97 -14.30
C ALA A 100 8.84 0.26 -14.95
N ILE A 101 9.58 1.34 -15.19
CA ILE A 101 9.01 2.58 -15.77
C ILE A 101 8.39 2.33 -17.14
N PRO A 102 9.11 1.80 -18.15
CA PRO A 102 8.52 1.55 -19.46
C PRO A 102 7.40 0.50 -19.42
N THR A 103 7.49 -0.49 -18.53
CA THR A 103 6.43 -1.49 -18.36
C THR A 103 5.19 -0.88 -17.70
N GLY A 104 5.37 0.06 -16.76
CA GLY A 104 4.29 0.86 -16.19
C GLY A 104 3.54 1.71 -17.20
N GLU A 105 4.27 2.37 -18.10
CA GLU A 105 3.64 3.12 -19.22
C GLU A 105 2.88 2.18 -20.17
N ARG A 106 3.38 0.95 -20.41
CA ARG A 106 2.63 -0.05 -21.19
C ARG A 106 1.31 -0.42 -20.53
N LEU A 107 1.31 -0.62 -19.21
CA LEU A 107 0.09 -0.90 -18.45
C LEU A 107 -0.90 0.26 -18.54
N ILE A 108 -0.45 1.49 -18.33
CA ILE A 108 -1.27 2.70 -18.44
C ILE A 108 -1.88 2.81 -19.85
N ALA A 109 -1.10 2.56 -20.91
CA ALA A 109 -1.58 2.58 -22.27
C ALA A 109 -2.63 1.48 -22.56
N ALA A 110 -2.41 0.27 -22.07
CA ALA A 110 -3.33 -0.85 -22.23
C ALA A 110 -4.67 -0.60 -21.52
N GLU A 111 -4.63 -0.12 -20.27
CA GLU A 111 -5.83 0.27 -19.52
C GLU A 111 -6.57 1.45 -20.17
N THR A 112 -5.84 2.41 -20.73
CA THR A 112 -6.42 3.52 -21.50
C THR A 112 -7.13 3.01 -22.75
N ALA A 113 -6.55 2.04 -23.45
CA ALA A 113 -7.17 1.45 -24.63
C ALA A 113 -8.46 0.69 -24.28
N LEU A 114 -8.46 -0.05 -23.18
CA LEU A 114 -9.63 -0.75 -22.64
C LEU A 114 -10.74 0.25 -22.27
N GLU A 115 -10.41 1.31 -21.53
CA GLU A 115 -11.33 2.39 -21.14
C GLU A 115 -11.97 3.05 -22.39
N ASN A 116 -11.15 3.40 -23.38
CA ASN A 116 -11.62 4.03 -24.61
C ASN A 116 -12.56 3.13 -25.41
N ALA A 117 -12.31 1.83 -25.45
CA ALA A 117 -13.15 0.87 -26.14
C ALA A 117 -14.55 0.79 -25.52
N PHE A 118 -14.63 0.76 -24.19
CA PHE A 118 -15.91 0.81 -23.46
C PHE A 118 -16.61 2.17 -23.62
N ALA A 119 -15.89 3.27 -23.46
CA ALA A 119 -16.44 4.62 -23.59
C ALA A 119 -17.07 4.89 -24.98
N LYS A 120 -16.52 4.27 -26.04
CA LYS A 120 -17.03 4.37 -27.41
C LYS A 120 -18.10 3.34 -27.75
N GLY A 121 -18.39 2.39 -26.86
CA GLY A 121 -19.30 1.28 -27.15
C GLY A 121 -18.81 0.36 -28.29
N SER A 122 -17.49 0.31 -28.55
CA SER A 122 -16.88 -0.44 -29.63
C SER A 122 -16.24 -1.77 -29.25
N VAL A 123 -16.65 -2.30 -28.07
CA VAL A 123 -16.16 -3.58 -27.53
C VAL A 123 -16.97 -4.73 -28.08
N ASP A 124 -16.29 -5.74 -28.62
CA ASP A 124 -16.79 -7.09 -28.85
C ASP A 124 -15.95 -8.11 -28.06
N GLU A 125 -16.34 -9.38 -28.05
CA GLU A 125 -15.66 -10.42 -27.27
C GLU A 125 -14.19 -10.59 -27.69
N ALA A 126 -13.88 -10.52 -28.97
CA ALA A 126 -12.55 -10.72 -29.50
C ALA A 126 -11.61 -9.57 -29.10
N SER A 127 -12.06 -8.33 -29.27
CA SER A 127 -11.32 -7.13 -28.87
C SER A 127 -11.14 -7.05 -27.35
N LEU A 128 -12.16 -7.44 -26.57
CA LEU A 128 -12.08 -7.49 -25.11
C LEU A 128 -10.99 -8.47 -24.65
N ARG A 129 -10.98 -9.70 -25.18
CA ARG A 129 -9.93 -10.69 -24.85
C ARG A 129 -8.53 -10.17 -25.14
N ARG A 130 -8.33 -9.51 -26.28
CA ARG A 130 -7.03 -8.94 -26.66
C ARG A 130 -6.62 -7.81 -25.71
N LEU A 131 -7.51 -6.85 -25.45
CA LEU A 131 -7.22 -5.71 -24.56
C LEU A 131 -6.88 -6.17 -23.14
N LEU A 132 -7.60 -7.14 -22.59
CA LEU A 132 -7.30 -7.74 -21.30
C LEU A 132 -5.95 -8.45 -21.31
N ALA A 133 -5.63 -9.21 -22.36
CA ALA A 133 -4.34 -9.88 -22.46
C ALA A 133 -3.15 -8.90 -22.46
N GLU A 134 -3.29 -7.76 -23.15
CA GLU A 134 -2.28 -6.69 -23.17
C GLU A 134 -2.07 -6.07 -21.79
N ALA A 135 -3.15 -5.72 -21.07
CA ALA A 135 -3.09 -5.16 -19.73
C ALA A 135 -2.48 -6.14 -18.70
N GLU A 136 -2.97 -7.38 -18.69
CA GLU A 136 -2.48 -8.40 -17.77
C GLU A 136 -1.04 -8.85 -18.08
N SER A 137 -0.62 -8.84 -19.34
CA SER A 137 0.78 -9.08 -19.72
C SER A 137 1.69 -8.02 -19.14
N ALA A 138 1.36 -6.75 -19.25
CA ALA A 138 2.14 -5.65 -18.67
C ALA A 138 2.18 -5.73 -17.14
N LYS A 139 1.06 -6.03 -16.49
CA LYS A 139 0.95 -6.18 -15.04
C LYS A 139 1.76 -7.38 -14.51
N THR A 140 1.71 -8.50 -15.21
CA THR A 140 2.50 -9.69 -14.87
C THR A 140 3.99 -9.40 -14.97
N GLU A 141 4.43 -8.72 -16.02
CA GLU A 141 5.82 -8.31 -16.18
C GLU A 141 6.26 -7.34 -15.08
N LEU A 142 5.46 -6.32 -14.75
CA LEU A 142 5.73 -5.43 -13.63
C LEU A 142 5.89 -6.21 -12.32
N ARG A 143 5.00 -7.15 -12.05
CA ARG A 143 5.07 -7.97 -10.85
C ARG A 143 6.34 -8.83 -10.80
N PHE A 144 6.73 -9.42 -11.93
CA PHE A 144 7.98 -10.16 -12.05
C PHE A 144 9.20 -9.26 -11.80
N ILE A 145 9.25 -8.06 -12.41
CA ILE A 145 10.32 -7.09 -12.21
C ILE A 145 10.51 -6.82 -10.71
N HIS A 146 9.45 -6.47 -9.98
CA HIS A 146 9.54 -6.17 -8.55
C HIS A 146 9.92 -7.39 -7.72
N LEU A 147 9.22 -8.52 -7.86
CA LEU A 147 9.48 -9.75 -7.09
C LEU A 147 10.89 -10.29 -7.31
N SER A 148 11.39 -10.23 -8.55
CA SER A 148 12.74 -10.70 -8.86
C SER A 148 13.84 -9.91 -8.14
N GLN A 149 13.63 -8.61 -7.88
CA GLN A 149 14.61 -7.81 -7.13
C GLN A 149 14.61 -8.16 -5.65
N HIS A 150 13.45 -8.46 -5.04
CA HIS A 150 13.40 -9.00 -3.68
C HIS A 150 14.16 -10.32 -3.58
N PHE A 151 13.93 -11.23 -4.52
CA PHE A 151 14.64 -12.49 -4.60
C PHE A 151 16.17 -12.30 -4.72
N LYS A 152 16.64 -11.37 -5.56
CA LYS A 152 18.07 -11.06 -5.71
C LYS A 152 18.65 -10.38 -4.45
N THR A 153 17.87 -9.54 -3.79
CA THR A 153 18.32 -8.81 -2.60
C THR A 153 18.70 -9.74 -1.46
N VAL A 154 17.92 -10.79 -1.19
CA VAL A 154 18.21 -11.71 -0.10
C VAL A 154 19.47 -12.56 -0.33
N GLN A 155 19.95 -12.68 -1.57
CA GLN A 155 21.11 -13.53 -1.90
C GLN A 155 22.43 -13.06 -1.27
N TYR A 156 22.54 -11.78 -0.91
CA TYR A 156 23.76 -11.20 -0.33
C TYR A 156 23.56 -10.65 1.09
N LEU A 157 22.34 -10.74 1.63
CA LEU A 157 22.07 -10.32 2.99
C LEU A 157 22.33 -11.47 3.98
N LYS A 158 22.77 -11.08 5.19
CA LYS A 158 22.89 -12.00 6.32
C LYS A 158 21.52 -12.18 6.99
N PRO A 159 21.26 -13.34 7.62
CA PRO A 159 20.00 -13.57 8.36
C PRO A 159 19.66 -12.49 9.38
N GLU A 160 20.67 -11.95 10.09
CA GLU A 160 20.50 -10.91 11.09
C GLU A 160 20.03 -9.58 10.47
N GLN A 161 20.54 -9.27 9.26
CA GLN A 161 20.14 -8.06 8.51
C GLN A 161 18.68 -8.18 8.04
N ILE A 162 18.27 -9.35 7.56
CA ILE A 162 16.87 -9.63 7.17
C ILE A 162 15.96 -9.56 8.39
N LYS A 163 16.35 -10.14 9.52
CA LYS A 163 15.59 -10.05 10.78
C LYS A 163 15.45 -8.60 11.24
N ARG A 164 16.53 -7.83 11.20
CA ARG A 164 16.51 -6.41 11.57
C ARG A 164 15.60 -5.61 10.67
N TYR A 165 15.66 -5.86 9.35
CA TYR A 165 14.74 -5.25 8.38
C TYR A 165 13.27 -5.52 8.76
N SER A 166 12.91 -6.78 9.01
CA SER A 166 11.53 -7.16 9.35
C SER A 166 11.03 -6.47 10.61
N VAL A 167 11.88 -6.31 11.64
CA VAL A 167 11.56 -5.56 12.86
C VAL A 167 11.35 -4.08 12.56
N LEU A 168 12.25 -3.44 11.81
CA LEU A 168 12.16 -2.01 11.46
C LEU A 168 10.95 -1.68 10.60
N ARG A 169 10.51 -2.61 9.76
CA ARG A 169 9.29 -2.51 8.95
C ARG A 169 8.01 -2.84 9.73
N GLY A 170 8.11 -3.31 10.97
CA GLY A 170 6.96 -3.72 11.77
C GLY A 170 6.34 -5.07 11.35
N TYR A 171 7.08 -5.90 10.62
CA TYR A 171 6.63 -7.23 10.17
C TYR A 171 6.99 -8.33 11.16
N ALA A 172 7.88 -8.05 12.11
CA ALA A 172 8.25 -8.94 13.21
C ALA A 172 8.33 -8.17 14.52
N GLU A 173 8.08 -8.88 15.62
CA GLU A 173 8.26 -8.31 16.95
C GLU A 173 9.72 -7.97 17.22
N ASP A 174 9.95 -6.85 17.92
CA ASP A 174 11.27 -6.47 18.35
C ASP A 174 11.62 -7.27 19.62
N PRO A 175 12.58 -8.22 19.54
CA PRO A 175 12.95 -9.02 20.69
C PRO A 175 13.56 -8.18 21.81
N CYS A 176 14.05 -6.97 21.49
CA CYS A 176 14.62 -6.06 22.48
C CYS A 176 13.56 -5.32 23.30
N LYS A 177 12.33 -5.23 22.78
CA LYS A 177 11.17 -4.61 23.46
C LYS A 177 10.31 -5.65 24.16
N ASN A 178 10.16 -6.83 23.58
CA ASN A 178 9.29 -7.89 24.07
C ASN A 178 10.11 -9.02 24.70
N ILE A 179 10.48 -8.86 25.97
CA ILE A 179 11.23 -9.88 26.72
C ILE A 179 10.22 -10.90 27.28
N PRO A 180 10.37 -12.19 26.98
CA PRO A 180 9.46 -13.21 27.49
C PRO A 180 9.47 -13.28 29.02
N ALA A 181 8.30 -13.56 29.61
CA ALA A 181 8.19 -13.74 31.07
C ALA A 181 9.14 -14.84 31.57
N GLY A 182 9.80 -14.59 32.69
CA GLY A 182 10.76 -15.53 33.28
C GLY A 182 12.21 -15.40 32.82
N HIS A 183 12.51 -14.52 31.84
CA HIS A 183 13.87 -14.23 31.43
C HIS A 183 14.44 -13.02 32.19
N ASN A 184 15.75 -13.08 32.53
CA ASN A 184 16.46 -11.91 33.02
C ASN A 184 16.63 -10.90 31.87
N PRO A 185 16.14 -9.64 31.98
CA PRO A 185 16.14 -8.68 30.89
C PRO A 185 17.52 -8.35 30.35
N GLU A 186 18.54 -8.23 31.19
CA GLU A 186 19.90 -7.90 30.75
C GLU A 186 20.55 -9.05 29.99
N MET A 187 20.43 -10.27 30.53
CA MET A 187 20.96 -11.47 29.88
C MET A 187 20.27 -11.72 28.56
N TYR A 188 18.94 -11.57 28.51
CA TYR A 188 18.16 -11.73 27.29
C TYR A 188 18.56 -10.72 26.22
N ARG A 189 18.62 -9.41 26.57
CA ARG A 189 19.07 -8.37 25.63
C ARG A 189 20.48 -8.63 25.12
N ARG A 190 21.42 -9.01 25.99
CA ARG A 190 22.80 -9.35 25.59
C ARG A 190 22.83 -10.53 24.62
N HIS A 191 22.06 -11.57 24.88
CA HIS A 191 21.96 -12.76 24.02
C HIS A 191 21.34 -12.42 22.65
N MET A 192 20.34 -11.53 22.64
CA MET A 192 19.66 -11.10 21.41
C MET A 192 20.40 -10.00 20.64
N GLY A 193 21.54 -9.52 21.16
CA GLY A 193 22.32 -8.46 20.52
C GLY A 193 21.65 -7.08 20.57
N CYS A 194 20.84 -6.82 21.60
CA CYS A 194 20.22 -5.52 21.82
C CYS A 194 21.26 -4.52 22.36
N SER A 195 21.43 -3.40 21.68
CA SER A 195 22.21 -2.24 22.10
C SER A 195 21.34 -1.23 22.87
#